data_54c369aedb105ae09fde3a7ca4ab646b
#
_entry.id   54c369aedb105ae09fde3a7ca4ab646b
#
_cell.length_a   1.000
_cell.length_b   1.000
_cell.length_c   1.000
_cell.angle_alpha   90.00
_cell.angle_beta   90.00
_cell.angle_gamma   90.00
#
_symmetry.space_group_name_H-M   'P 1'
#
loop_
_entity.id
_entity.type
_entity.pdbx_description
1 polymer ?
#
loop_
_entity_poly.entity_id
_entity_poly.type
_entity_poly.pdbx_seq_one_letter_code
_entity_poly.pdbx_strand_id
1 'polypeptide(L)'
;MSKTVAYIRVSTDKQDVENQRLGILELVNQKDLGKVEFVEETVSGRKPWRDRAVAGVIDGLKSGDSLVVSELSRLGRSMLEIMEILSICTNMGLKVYAAKGDWSLNGTLQDKILAAVFAIAAEIERDLISRRTKEALATKKAQGIRLGRPPGPGKSKLDPHEDEIREMLALGVKKKSLAKRLGTTPENLRHWMRRRNIS
;
A
#
# COMPACT_ATOMS: atom_id res chain seq x y z
N MET A 1 -30.89 -1.91 -5.77
CA MET A 1 -30.08 -2.87 -6.55
C MET A 1 -28.69 -2.91 -5.92
N SER A 2 -28.15 -4.12 -5.70
CA SER A 2 -26.78 -4.27 -5.19
C SER A 2 -25.77 -3.83 -6.26
N LYS A 3 -24.73 -3.11 -5.86
CA LYS A 3 -23.63 -2.68 -6.72
C LYS A 3 -22.61 -3.81 -6.83
N THR A 4 -22.07 -4.03 -8.04
CA THR A 4 -20.96 -4.96 -8.26
C THR A 4 -19.75 -4.20 -8.77
N VAL A 5 -18.65 -4.27 -8.02
CA VAL A 5 -17.39 -3.63 -8.38
C VAL A 5 -16.30 -4.68 -8.55
N ALA A 6 -15.63 -4.65 -9.69
CA ALA A 6 -14.48 -5.48 -9.98
C ALA A 6 -13.18 -4.69 -9.80
N TYR A 7 -12.26 -5.24 -8.99
CA TYR A 7 -10.94 -4.65 -8.81
C TYR A 7 -9.88 -5.45 -9.57
N ILE A 8 -9.14 -4.75 -10.42
CA ILE A 8 -8.04 -5.30 -11.22
C ILE A 8 -6.74 -4.64 -10.80
N ARG A 9 -5.75 -5.46 -10.46
CA ARG A 9 -4.40 -4.99 -10.14
C ARG A 9 -3.37 -5.59 -11.08
N VAL A 10 -2.60 -4.71 -11.71
CA VAL A 10 -1.52 -5.09 -12.63
C VAL A 10 -0.20 -4.45 -12.25
N SER A 11 0.91 -5.04 -12.66
CA SER A 11 2.24 -4.43 -12.53
C SER A 11 2.55 -3.51 -13.70
N THR A 12 2.49 -4.00 -14.93
CA THR A 12 2.76 -3.21 -16.16
C THR A 12 2.24 -3.91 -17.43
N ASP A 13 1.75 -5.14 -17.33
CA ASP A 13 1.38 -5.95 -18.48
C ASP A 13 -0.09 -5.75 -18.86
N LYS A 14 -0.34 -5.22 -20.07
CA LYS A 14 -1.69 -5.00 -20.62
C LYS A 14 -2.44 -6.32 -20.89
N GLN A 15 -1.75 -7.36 -21.27
CA GLN A 15 -2.36 -8.66 -21.57
C GLN A 15 -2.94 -9.32 -20.30
N ASP A 16 -2.29 -9.09 -19.12
CA ASP A 16 -2.79 -9.54 -17.83
C ASP A 16 -4.10 -8.82 -17.45
N VAL A 17 -4.27 -7.55 -17.81
CA VAL A 17 -5.52 -6.78 -17.59
C VAL A 17 -6.69 -7.43 -18.34
N GLU A 18 -6.54 -7.70 -19.64
CA GLU A 18 -7.60 -8.25 -20.47
C GLU A 18 -8.01 -9.65 -20.01
N ASN A 19 -7.03 -10.49 -19.66
CA ASN A 19 -7.30 -11.82 -19.12
C ASN A 19 -8.05 -11.76 -17.78
N GLN A 20 -7.67 -10.86 -16.89
CA GLN A 20 -8.38 -10.66 -15.63
C GLN A 20 -9.81 -10.18 -15.87
N ARG A 21 -9.99 -9.22 -16.79
CA ARG A 21 -11.30 -8.68 -17.15
C ARG A 21 -12.23 -9.75 -17.73
N LEU A 22 -11.71 -10.59 -18.62
CA LEU A 22 -12.47 -11.68 -19.23
C LEU A 22 -12.96 -12.68 -18.17
N GLY A 23 -12.07 -13.19 -17.32
CA GLY A 23 -12.44 -14.13 -16.26
C GLY A 23 -13.43 -13.52 -15.24
N ILE A 24 -13.33 -12.22 -14.96
CA ILE A 24 -14.30 -11.53 -14.09
C ILE A 24 -15.66 -11.45 -14.78
N LEU A 25 -15.73 -11.10 -16.06
CA LEU A 25 -16.99 -11.00 -16.79
C LEU A 25 -17.70 -12.36 -16.91
N GLU A 26 -16.95 -13.44 -17.14
CA GLU A 26 -17.48 -14.80 -17.15
C GLU A 26 -18.12 -15.15 -15.80
N LEU A 27 -17.43 -14.88 -14.69
CA LEU A 27 -17.96 -15.10 -13.34
C LEU A 27 -19.21 -14.26 -13.05
N VAL A 28 -19.18 -12.97 -13.40
CA VAL A 28 -20.31 -12.04 -13.19
C VAL A 28 -21.56 -12.53 -13.94
N ASN A 29 -21.40 -13.00 -15.19
CA ASN A 29 -22.49 -13.58 -15.99
C ASN A 29 -22.98 -14.89 -15.36
N GLN A 30 -22.06 -15.78 -14.97
CA GLN A 30 -22.41 -17.07 -14.38
C GLN A 30 -23.18 -16.93 -13.06
N LYS A 31 -22.83 -15.96 -12.25
CA LYS A 31 -23.44 -15.72 -10.93
C LYS A 31 -24.60 -14.70 -10.97
N ASP A 32 -24.96 -14.19 -12.13
CA ASP A 32 -26.01 -13.17 -12.34
C ASP A 32 -25.82 -11.94 -11.41
N LEU A 33 -24.59 -11.41 -11.36
CA LEU A 33 -24.26 -10.29 -10.49
C LEU A 33 -24.61 -8.92 -11.09
N GLY A 34 -25.25 -8.90 -12.24
CA GLY A 34 -25.70 -7.69 -12.91
C GLY A 34 -24.57 -6.87 -13.54
N LYS A 35 -24.74 -5.55 -13.57
CA LYS A 35 -23.75 -4.65 -14.17
C LYS A 35 -22.52 -4.49 -13.24
N VAL A 36 -21.34 -4.70 -13.81
CA VAL A 36 -20.06 -4.57 -13.11
C VAL A 36 -19.36 -3.25 -13.45
N GLU A 37 -18.88 -2.56 -12.42
CA GLU A 37 -18.01 -1.39 -12.52
C GLU A 37 -16.56 -1.83 -12.28
N PHE A 38 -15.65 -1.46 -13.19
CA PHE A 38 -14.24 -1.84 -13.09
C PHE A 38 -13.41 -0.73 -12.47
N VAL A 39 -12.61 -1.08 -11.49
CA VAL A 39 -11.55 -0.23 -10.90
C VAL A 39 -10.21 -0.89 -11.17
N GLU A 40 -9.37 -0.21 -11.94
CA GLU A 40 -8.06 -0.70 -12.35
C GLU A 40 -6.96 0.10 -11.64
N GLU A 41 -5.95 -0.60 -11.17
CA GLU A 41 -4.80 0.00 -10.52
C GLU A 41 -3.50 -0.63 -11.02
N THR A 42 -2.60 0.23 -11.51
CA THR A 42 -1.23 -0.18 -11.85
C THR A 42 -0.32 0.14 -10.68
N VAL A 43 -0.01 -0.86 -9.86
CA VAL A 43 0.78 -0.67 -8.64
C VAL A 43 1.60 -1.91 -8.30
N SER A 44 2.79 -1.64 -7.74
CA SER A 44 3.63 -2.70 -7.18
C SER A 44 2.92 -3.41 -6.02
N GLY A 45 3.01 -4.73 -5.98
CA GLY A 45 2.49 -5.54 -4.87
C GLY A 45 3.13 -5.22 -3.51
N ARG A 46 4.17 -4.36 -3.44
CA ARG A 46 4.81 -3.95 -2.19
C ARG A 46 4.03 -2.88 -1.42
N LYS A 47 3.12 -2.14 -2.09
CA LYS A 47 2.30 -1.12 -1.45
C LYS A 47 1.25 -1.76 -0.54
N PRO A 48 1.08 -1.35 0.72
CA PRO A 48 0.04 -1.86 1.60
C PRO A 48 -1.35 -1.70 0.99
N TRP A 49 -2.27 -2.62 1.25
CA TRP A 49 -3.60 -2.59 0.63
C TRP A 49 -4.39 -1.33 1.00
N ARG A 50 -4.19 -0.77 2.21
CA ARG A 50 -4.86 0.46 2.67
C ARG A 50 -4.49 1.71 1.87
N ASP A 51 -3.32 1.70 1.21
CA ASP A 51 -2.84 2.79 0.36
C ASP A 51 -3.17 2.55 -1.12
N ARG A 52 -3.90 1.47 -1.44
CA ARG A 52 -4.31 1.12 -2.80
C ARG A 52 -5.76 1.49 -3.08
N ALA A 53 -6.13 1.54 -4.37
CA ALA A 53 -7.49 1.80 -4.81
C ALA A 53 -8.52 0.81 -4.21
N VAL A 54 -8.11 -0.42 -3.89
CA VAL A 54 -8.99 -1.43 -3.28
C VAL A 54 -9.56 -0.96 -1.93
N ALA A 55 -8.81 -0.18 -1.14
CA ALA A 55 -9.32 0.37 0.11
C ALA A 55 -10.52 1.31 -0.15
N GLY A 56 -10.37 2.26 -1.08
CA GLY A 56 -11.46 3.16 -1.47
C GLY A 56 -12.66 2.43 -2.10
N VAL A 57 -12.41 1.31 -2.81
CA VAL A 57 -13.50 0.45 -3.31
C VAL A 57 -14.28 -0.15 -2.16
N ILE A 58 -13.59 -0.75 -1.17
CA ILE A 58 -14.24 -1.37 0.00
C ILE A 58 -15.02 -0.32 0.79
N ASP A 59 -14.43 0.83 1.07
CA ASP A 59 -15.06 1.92 1.82
C ASP A 59 -16.30 2.50 1.11
N GLY A 60 -16.34 2.43 -0.22
CA GLY A 60 -17.46 2.90 -1.04
C GLY A 60 -18.60 1.91 -1.23
N LEU A 61 -18.43 0.64 -0.82
CA LEU A 61 -19.44 -0.40 -0.92
C LEU A 61 -20.33 -0.47 0.33
N LYS A 62 -21.55 -0.97 0.15
CA LYS A 62 -22.55 -1.12 1.21
C LYS A 62 -22.92 -2.59 1.39
N SER A 63 -23.53 -2.92 2.53
CA SER A 63 -24.02 -4.27 2.79
C SER A 63 -24.89 -4.78 1.64
N GLY A 64 -24.58 -6.00 1.18
CA GLY A 64 -25.24 -6.62 0.03
C GLY A 64 -24.53 -6.37 -1.31
N ASP A 65 -23.60 -5.40 -1.40
CA ASP A 65 -22.80 -5.16 -2.61
C ASP A 65 -21.73 -6.25 -2.79
N SER A 66 -21.19 -6.33 -4.02
CA SER A 66 -20.24 -7.36 -4.42
C SER A 66 -18.89 -6.78 -4.83
N LEU A 67 -17.82 -7.33 -4.28
CA LEU A 67 -16.44 -7.11 -4.71
C LEU A 67 -15.97 -8.34 -5.52
N VAL A 68 -15.53 -8.13 -6.74
CA VAL A 68 -15.07 -9.20 -7.64
C VAL A 68 -13.61 -9.00 -7.99
N VAL A 69 -12.83 -10.07 -7.96
CA VAL A 69 -11.42 -10.08 -8.38
C VAL A 69 -11.13 -11.28 -9.27
N SER A 70 -10.06 -11.20 -10.06
CA SER A 70 -9.62 -12.37 -10.84
C SER A 70 -9.11 -13.50 -9.95
N GLU A 71 -8.36 -13.15 -8.90
CA GLU A 71 -7.85 -14.05 -7.87
C GLU A 71 -7.62 -13.30 -6.56
N LEU A 72 -7.66 -14.00 -5.41
CA LEU A 72 -7.50 -13.37 -4.09
C LEU A 72 -6.15 -12.67 -3.90
N SER A 73 -5.11 -13.12 -4.59
CA SER A 73 -3.78 -12.50 -4.56
C SER A 73 -3.76 -11.05 -5.10
N ARG A 74 -4.81 -10.61 -5.79
CA ARG A 74 -4.96 -9.22 -6.23
C ARG A 74 -5.36 -8.29 -5.08
N LEU A 75 -6.08 -8.81 -4.09
CA LEU A 75 -6.50 -8.04 -2.91
C LEU A 75 -5.31 -7.66 -2.03
N GLY A 76 -4.48 -8.62 -1.65
CA GLY A 76 -3.37 -8.43 -0.72
C GLY A 76 -2.02 -8.88 -1.26
N ARG A 77 -0.93 -8.47 -0.59
CA ARG A 77 0.45 -8.89 -0.88
C ARG A 77 0.90 -10.09 -0.03
N SER A 78 0.15 -10.38 1.00
CA SER A 78 0.37 -11.51 1.90
C SER A 78 -0.96 -12.15 2.26
N MET A 79 -0.92 -13.39 2.73
CA MET A 79 -2.10 -14.08 3.23
C MET A 79 -2.77 -13.26 4.35
N LEU A 80 -1.97 -12.63 5.20
CA LEU A 80 -2.43 -11.76 6.28
C LEU A 80 -3.30 -10.59 5.77
N GLU A 81 -2.84 -9.86 4.74
CA GLU A 81 -3.62 -8.77 4.15
C GLU A 81 -4.91 -9.28 3.52
N ILE A 82 -4.87 -10.43 2.85
CA ILE A 82 -6.06 -11.03 2.25
C ILE A 82 -7.08 -11.41 3.33
N MET A 83 -6.64 -12.07 4.41
CA MET A 83 -7.50 -12.44 5.54
C MET A 83 -8.12 -11.20 6.20
N GLU A 84 -7.34 -10.14 6.39
CA GLU A 84 -7.83 -8.86 6.93
C GLU A 84 -8.93 -8.26 6.05
N ILE A 85 -8.71 -8.19 4.74
CA ILE A 85 -9.68 -7.67 3.77
C ILE A 85 -10.96 -8.51 3.78
N LEU A 86 -10.85 -9.82 3.73
CA LEU A 86 -12.01 -10.73 3.74
C LEU A 86 -12.81 -10.60 5.04
N SER A 87 -12.14 -10.47 6.18
CA SER A 87 -12.78 -10.23 7.48
C SER A 87 -13.55 -8.89 7.48
N ILE A 88 -12.94 -7.82 6.97
CA ILE A 88 -13.59 -6.51 6.85
C ILE A 88 -14.82 -6.61 5.93
N CYS A 89 -14.69 -7.21 4.73
CA CYS A 89 -15.79 -7.37 3.81
C CYS A 89 -16.95 -8.15 4.45
N THR A 90 -16.66 -9.22 5.18
CA THR A 90 -17.70 -10.00 5.88
C THR A 90 -18.40 -9.17 6.95
N ASN A 91 -17.65 -8.42 7.76
CA ASN A 91 -18.23 -7.57 8.81
C ASN A 91 -19.10 -6.44 8.24
N MET A 92 -18.77 -5.95 7.05
CA MET A 92 -19.57 -4.97 6.31
C MET A 92 -20.77 -5.59 5.59
N GLY A 93 -20.88 -6.93 5.55
CA GLY A 93 -21.93 -7.63 4.81
C GLY A 93 -21.74 -7.60 3.30
N LEU A 94 -20.49 -7.40 2.82
CA LEU A 94 -20.13 -7.46 1.41
C LEU A 94 -20.02 -8.92 0.96
N LYS A 95 -20.33 -9.15 -0.31
CA LYS A 95 -20.03 -10.42 -0.98
C LYS A 95 -18.70 -10.30 -1.71
N VAL A 96 -17.84 -11.31 -1.63
CA VAL A 96 -16.55 -11.32 -2.33
C VAL A 96 -16.47 -12.53 -3.23
N TYR A 97 -16.04 -12.31 -4.48
CA TYR A 97 -15.90 -13.36 -5.49
C TYR A 97 -14.50 -13.32 -6.10
N ALA A 98 -13.90 -14.50 -6.32
CA ALA A 98 -12.68 -14.65 -7.10
C ALA A 98 -12.93 -15.60 -8.27
N ALA A 99 -12.66 -15.13 -9.50
CA ALA A 99 -12.91 -15.89 -10.72
C ALA A 99 -12.06 -17.15 -10.79
N LYS A 100 -10.79 -17.05 -10.43
CA LYS A 100 -9.90 -18.20 -10.40
C LYS A 100 -10.21 -19.07 -9.18
N GLY A 101 -10.65 -20.31 -9.45
CA GLY A 101 -11.00 -21.28 -8.42
C GLY A 101 -12.47 -21.22 -7.97
N ASP A 102 -13.30 -20.42 -8.63
CA ASP A 102 -14.74 -20.24 -8.30
C ASP A 102 -14.99 -20.04 -6.79
N TRP A 103 -14.17 -19.17 -6.18
CA TRP A 103 -14.24 -18.92 -4.76
C TRP A 103 -15.19 -17.76 -4.45
N SER A 104 -16.00 -17.93 -3.40
CA SER A 104 -16.94 -16.89 -2.98
C SER A 104 -17.12 -16.83 -1.47
N LEU A 105 -17.42 -15.61 -0.99
CA LEU A 105 -17.80 -15.30 0.37
C LEU A 105 -19.13 -14.54 0.29
N ASN A 106 -20.23 -15.21 0.64
CA ASN A 106 -21.61 -14.74 0.34
C ASN A 106 -22.40 -14.32 1.60
N GLY A 107 -21.73 -14.25 2.75
CA GLY A 107 -22.36 -13.87 4.02
C GLY A 107 -23.09 -15.00 4.75
N THR A 108 -22.82 -16.25 4.39
CA THR A 108 -23.34 -17.42 5.10
C THR A 108 -22.78 -17.50 6.52
N LEU A 109 -23.38 -18.30 7.39
CA LEU A 109 -22.84 -18.53 8.73
C LEU A 109 -21.43 -19.12 8.67
N GLN A 110 -21.15 -20.02 7.72
CA GLN A 110 -19.84 -20.59 7.49
C GLN A 110 -18.82 -19.52 7.11
N ASP A 111 -19.21 -18.57 6.25
CA ASP A 111 -18.34 -17.45 5.84
C ASP A 111 -18.00 -16.53 7.04
N LYS A 112 -18.97 -16.29 7.92
CA LYS A 112 -18.73 -15.51 9.15
C LYS A 112 -17.78 -16.20 10.10
N ILE A 113 -17.91 -17.51 10.27
CA ILE A 113 -16.96 -18.31 11.05
C ILE A 113 -15.57 -18.27 10.42
N LEU A 114 -15.48 -18.46 9.11
CA LEU A 114 -14.22 -18.39 8.37
C LEU A 114 -13.56 -17.02 8.49
N ALA A 115 -14.31 -15.93 8.38
CA ALA A 115 -13.81 -14.58 8.58
C ALA A 115 -13.28 -14.34 10.00
N ALA A 116 -13.96 -14.88 11.01
CA ALA A 116 -13.49 -14.80 12.40
C ALA A 116 -12.17 -15.57 12.58
N VAL A 117 -12.04 -16.75 12.00
CA VAL A 117 -10.80 -17.53 12.00
C VAL A 117 -9.67 -16.75 11.29
N PHE A 118 -9.95 -16.13 10.15
CA PHE A 118 -8.98 -15.30 9.44
C PHE A 118 -8.53 -14.09 10.27
N ALA A 119 -9.45 -13.42 10.97
CA ALA A 119 -9.12 -12.28 11.84
C ALA A 119 -8.17 -12.70 12.96
N ILE A 120 -8.46 -13.82 13.64
CA ILE A 120 -7.61 -14.37 14.71
C ILE A 120 -6.24 -14.79 14.16
N ALA A 121 -6.19 -15.49 13.04
CA ALA A 121 -4.92 -15.88 12.41
C ALA A 121 -4.07 -14.67 12.03
N ALA A 122 -4.70 -13.61 11.51
CA ALA A 122 -4.04 -12.37 11.18
C ALA A 122 -3.46 -11.65 12.41
N GLU A 123 -4.15 -11.67 13.54
CA GLU A 123 -3.69 -11.10 14.80
C GLU A 123 -2.48 -11.88 15.35
N ILE A 124 -2.59 -13.21 15.39
CA ILE A 124 -1.49 -14.10 15.84
C ILE A 124 -0.23 -13.87 14.98
N GLU A 125 -0.35 -13.79 13.66
CA GLU A 125 0.80 -13.58 12.77
C GLU A 125 1.46 -12.21 13.00
N ARG A 126 0.66 -11.14 13.20
CA ARG A 126 1.19 -9.82 13.56
C ARG A 126 1.98 -9.86 14.87
N ASP A 127 1.45 -10.54 15.87
CA ASP A 127 2.11 -10.68 17.17
C ASP A 127 3.42 -11.45 17.06
N LEU A 128 3.45 -12.53 16.28
CA LEU A 128 4.67 -13.30 16.03
C LEU A 128 5.73 -12.46 15.31
N ILE A 129 5.35 -11.69 14.28
CA ILE A 129 6.26 -10.78 13.58
C ILE A 129 6.79 -9.70 14.53
N SER A 130 5.92 -9.12 15.37
CA SER A 130 6.29 -8.12 16.36
C SER A 130 7.30 -8.68 17.37
N ARG A 131 7.06 -9.88 17.92
CA ARG A 131 7.98 -10.56 18.85
C ARG A 131 9.33 -10.83 18.19
N ARG A 132 9.36 -11.43 17.00
CA ARG A 132 10.61 -11.69 16.25
C ARG A 132 11.40 -10.42 16.01
N THR A 133 10.72 -9.32 15.65
CA THR A 133 11.37 -8.03 15.43
C THR A 133 11.97 -7.47 16.72
N LYS A 134 11.23 -7.54 17.84
CA LYS A 134 11.73 -7.11 19.15
C LYS A 134 12.95 -7.93 19.58
N GLU A 135 12.91 -9.25 19.43
CA GLU A 135 14.01 -10.16 19.74
C GLU A 135 15.25 -9.86 18.87
N ALA A 136 15.08 -9.70 17.57
CA ALA A 136 16.17 -9.33 16.66
C ALA A 136 16.80 -7.98 17.00
N LEU A 137 15.98 -6.98 17.38
CA LEU A 137 16.47 -5.67 17.82
C LEU A 137 17.18 -5.77 19.17
N ALA A 138 16.67 -6.57 20.12
CA ALA A 138 17.30 -6.78 21.40
C ALA A 138 18.69 -7.46 21.24
N THR A 139 18.77 -8.47 20.38
CA THR A 139 20.05 -9.15 20.05
C THR A 139 21.07 -8.18 19.47
N LYS A 140 20.66 -7.34 18.50
CA LYS A 140 21.55 -6.33 17.91
C LYS A 140 22.01 -5.31 18.96
N LYS A 141 21.11 -4.88 19.86
CA LYS A 141 21.45 -3.98 20.97
C LYS A 141 22.44 -4.62 21.93
N ALA A 142 22.27 -5.91 22.26
CA ALA A 142 23.21 -6.66 23.12
C ALA A 142 24.60 -6.81 22.46
N GLN A 143 24.66 -6.90 21.14
CA GLN A 143 25.90 -6.89 20.33
C GLN A 143 26.56 -5.49 20.24
N GLY A 144 26.03 -4.46 20.93
CA GLY A 144 26.55 -3.10 20.87
C GLY A 144 26.20 -2.34 19.58
N ILE A 145 25.40 -2.90 18.70
CA ILE A 145 24.99 -2.26 17.45
C ILE A 145 23.98 -1.15 17.76
N ARG A 146 24.35 0.09 17.43
CA ARG A 146 23.45 1.24 17.59
C ARG A 146 22.30 1.14 16.60
N LEU A 147 21.09 1.09 17.14
CA LEU A 147 19.85 1.05 16.34
C LEU A 147 19.37 2.47 16.01
N GLY A 148 18.66 2.56 14.88
CA GLY A 148 18.08 3.83 14.42
C GLY A 148 18.94 4.56 13.41
N ARG A 149 18.55 5.80 13.12
CA ARG A 149 19.28 6.64 12.16
C ARG A 149 20.66 6.99 12.70
N PRO A 150 21.75 6.85 11.91
CA PRO A 150 23.06 7.29 12.31
C PRO A 150 23.04 8.76 12.80
N PRO A 151 23.84 9.12 13.83
CA PRO A 151 23.93 10.50 14.26
C PRO A 151 24.55 11.37 13.17
N GLY A 152 24.14 12.62 13.14
CA GLY A 152 24.64 13.61 12.19
C GLY A 152 23.60 14.07 11.18
N PRO A 153 23.93 15.03 10.34
CA PRO A 153 23.01 15.67 9.40
C PRO A 153 22.51 14.75 8.28
N GLY A 154 23.12 13.57 8.12
CA GLY A 154 22.85 12.64 7.02
C GLY A 154 23.41 13.15 5.69
N LYS A 155 23.41 12.31 4.66
CA LYS A 155 23.76 12.72 3.30
C LYS A 155 22.60 13.51 2.67
N SER A 156 22.90 14.67 2.14
CA SER A 156 21.95 15.53 1.43
C SER A 156 22.35 15.63 -0.05
N LYS A 157 21.37 15.79 -0.94
CA LYS A 157 21.64 16.11 -2.35
C LYS A 157 22.38 17.44 -2.52
N LEU A 158 22.37 18.30 -1.52
CA LEU A 158 23.07 19.58 -1.52
C LEU A 158 24.52 19.48 -1.05
N ASP A 159 24.96 18.36 -0.44
CA ASP A 159 26.32 18.19 0.08
C ASP A 159 27.40 18.34 -1.00
N PRO A 160 27.25 17.80 -2.23
CA PRO A 160 28.23 17.98 -3.29
C PRO A 160 28.31 19.43 -3.79
N HIS A 161 27.33 20.27 -3.50
CA HIS A 161 27.22 21.66 -3.95
C HIS A 161 27.57 22.67 -2.86
N GLU A 162 28.20 22.23 -1.75
CA GLU A 162 28.48 23.12 -0.62
C GLU A 162 29.33 24.33 -1.05
N ASP A 163 30.40 24.09 -1.78
CA ASP A 163 31.31 25.15 -2.24
C ASP A 163 30.62 26.11 -3.19
N GLU A 164 29.86 25.58 -4.16
CA GLU A 164 29.03 26.39 -5.09
C GLU A 164 28.01 27.24 -4.32
N ILE A 165 27.36 26.67 -3.29
CA ILE A 165 26.39 27.39 -2.46
C ILE A 165 27.07 28.54 -1.73
N ARG A 166 28.24 28.33 -1.13
CA ARG A 166 29.00 29.35 -0.40
C ARG A 166 29.42 30.48 -1.32
N GLU A 167 29.97 30.16 -2.48
CA GLU A 167 30.40 31.13 -3.50
C GLU A 167 29.23 31.97 -4.01
N MET A 168 28.14 31.35 -4.40
CA MET A 168 26.95 32.07 -4.88
C MET A 168 26.30 32.98 -3.83
N LEU A 169 26.33 32.58 -2.57
CA LEU A 169 25.89 33.44 -1.47
C LEU A 169 26.81 34.62 -1.23
N ALA A 170 28.14 34.42 -1.33
CA ALA A 170 29.12 35.51 -1.24
C ALA A 170 28.96 36.54 -2.39
N LEU A 171 28.54 36.08 -3.58
CA LEU A 171 28.19 36.92 -4.71
C LEU A 171 26.79 37.59 -4.61
N GLY A 172 26.09 37.41 -3.48
CA GLY A 172 24.79 38.04 -3.23
C GLY A 172 23.60 37.40 -3.93
N VAL A 173 23.73 36.17 -4.45
CA VAL A 173 22.62 35.45 -5.12
C VAL A 173 21.52 35.14 -4.11
N LYS A 174 20.28 35.50 -4.46
CA LYS A 174 19.11 35.25 -3.59
C LYS A 174 18.90 33.74 -3.36
N LYS A 175 18.70 33.33 -2.11
CA LYS A 175 18.46 31.94 -1.70
C LYS A 175 17.35 31.24 -2.50
N LYS A 176 16.30 31.99 -2.95
CA LYS A 176 15.22 31.46 -3.80
C LYS A 176 15.72 31.06 -5.19
N SER A 177 16.57 31.87 -5.81
CA SER A 177 17.15 31.60 -7.12
C SER A 177 18.14 30.43 -7.07
N LEU A 178 18.95 30.38 -6.02
CA LEU A 178 19.89 29.30 -5.77
C LEU A 178 19.17 27.95 -5.53
N ALA A 179 18.09 27.95 -4.75
CA ALA A 179 17.28 26.75 -4.55
C ALA A 179 16.68 26.23 -5.86
N LYS A 180 16.17 27.12 -6.72
CA LYS A 180 15.66 26.75 -8.05
C LYS A 180 16.75 26.14 -8.93
N ARG A 181 17.95 26.70 -8.94
CA ARG A 181 19.11 26.19 -9.70
C ARG A 181 19.50 24.77 -9.24
N LEU A 182 19.49 24.53 -7.93
CA LEU A 182 19.87 23.25 -7.33
C LEU A 182 18.72 22.22 -7.28
N GLY A 183 17.57 22.49 -7.91
CA GLY A 183 16.43 21.59 -7.96
C GLY A 183 15.85 21.27 -6.56
N THR A 184 15.87 22.27 -5.65
CA THR A 184 15.36 22.12 -4.27
C THR A 184 14.41 23.25 -3.90
N THR A 185 13.74 23.11 -2.74
CA THR A 185 12.91 24.21 -2.21
C THR A 185 13.74 25.19 -1.39
N PRO A 186 13.35 26.48 -1.32
CA PRO A 186 14.02 27.46 -0.48
C PRO A 186 14.08 27.06 0.99
N GLU A 187 13.04 26.39 1.51
CA GLU A 187 12.98 25.88 2.89
C GLU A 187 14.01 24.80 3.12
N ASN A 188 14.12 23.83 2.19
CA ASN A 188 15.11 22.75 2.29
C ASN A 188 16.54 23.30 2.23
N LEU A 189 16.81 24.27 1.35
CA LEU A 189 18.10 24.95 1.27
C LEU A 189 18.43 25.66 2.60
N ARG A 190 17.49 26.45 3.16
CA ARG A 190 17.66 27.13 4.45
C ARG A 190 17.92 26.14 5.60
N HIS A 191 17.19 25.02 5.61
CA HIS A 191 17.36 23.99 6.62
C HIS A 191 18.75 23.32 6.53
N TRP A 192 19.18 23.02 5.30
CA TRP A 192 20.50 22.47 5.03
C TRP A 192 21.62 23.44 5.42
N MET A 193 21.52 24.73 5.03
CA MET A 193 22.45 25.79 5.41
C MET A 193 22.60 25.93 6.94
N ARG A 194 21.45 25.95 7.65
CA ARG A 194 21.44 26.05 9.13
C ARG A 194 22.19 24.89 9.78
N ARG A 195 22.07 23.69 9.26
CA ARG A 195 22.78 22.50 9.79
C ARG A 195 24.28 22.55 9.55
N ARG A 196 24.74 23.34 8.60
CA ARG A 196 26.13 23.48 8.21
C ARG A 196 26.75 24.81 8.64
N ASN A 197 26.03 25.59 9.46
CA ASN A 197 26.44 26.91 9.93
C ASN A 197 26.81 27.85 8.77
N ILE A 198 26.08 27.81 7.66
CA ILE A 198 26.22 28.70 6.52
C ILE A 198 25.18 29.81 6.68
N SER A 199 25.63 31.06 6.71
CA SER A 199 24.80 32.25 6.92
C SER A 199 24.23 32.77 5.61
#